data_246826fe92ed9fa9434412c6e3acf388
#
_entry.id   246826fe92ed9fa9434412c6e3acf388
#
_cell.length_a   1.000
_cell.length_b   1.000
_cell.length_c   1.000
_cell.angle_alpha   90.00
_cell.angle_beta   90.00
_cell.angle_gamma   90.00
#
_symmetry.space_group_name_H-M   'P 1'
#
loop_
_entity.id
_entity.type
_entity.pdbx_description
1 polymer ?
#
loop_
_entity_poly.entity_id
_entity_poly.type
_entity_poly.pdbx_seq_one_letter_code
_entity_poly.pdbx_strand_id
1 'polypeptide(L)'
;MNRLFEKHSILILILFGLIVRMLFYFFNQNALLLNDSQTYMDLAELISSGSIKGYFGGRSPGYSLLLVFLGNSIQLVVWFQILIGILSSVFWFRILRFFSFNLIISLSISLFFSSFIHILSYEHTILIESINLFVISLLINYIIKNKILLTAFCLTILVLLKPFYMYLPFVVFTYFIYNNFNWKVILKQKLIVLILPIFVFISWSYVNFLNTGYFVSSTYFGLNKIQNCVNFIEKAPDEFNWIKTPYLKQRALHSKDGLGNPMCIWYAVDNGEFEYKKMTFPQLSNEFGKCADATIKNNFGLYIKQVIVLSFKEFWNIEKVSLNSINNSIFLNSILNIQYFILRFIKTIFLFLIPVYIFRFLKKRQFTLELLLVLIVLTTSILQALVVYGSNARYSFPFEFIMISIVFLFIKNNFFYKNNETNYTK
;
A
#
# COMPACT_ATOMS: atom_id res chain seq x y z
N MET A 1 3.93 5.31 38.13
CA MET A 1 5.04 6.02 37.44
C MET A 1 5.04 5.77 35.94
N ASN A 2 5.05 4.54 35.43
CA ASN A 2 5.11 4.25 33.99
C ASN A 2 3.99 4.85 33.13
N ARG A 3 2.75 4.90 33.60
CA ARG A 3 1.62 5.47 32.82
C ARG A 3 1.72 7.00 32.62
N LEU A 4 2.31 7.71 33.58
CA LEU A 4 2.51 9.16 33.48
C LEU A 4 3.57 9.47 32.41
N PHE A 5 4.69 8.75 32.42
CA PHE A 5 5.74 8.91 31.40
C PHE A 5 5.27 8.55 30.00
N GLU A 6 4.41 7.52 29.84
CA GLU A 6 3.81 7.21 28.54
C GLU A 6 2.89 8.32 28.03
N LYS A 7 2.10 8.96 28.91
CA LYS A 7 1.27 10.12 28.54
C LYS A 7 2.11 11.30 28.07
N HIS A 8 3.21 11.60 28.77
CA HIS A 8 4.15 12.67 28.37
C HIS A 8 4.81 12.36 27.01
N SER A 9 5.21 11.09 26.79
CA SER A 9 5.77 10.68 25.51
C SER A 9 4.79 10.83 24.35
N ILE A 10 3.51 10.50 24.56
CA ILE A 10 2.47 10.69 23.55
C ILE A 10 2.26 12.20 23.27
N LEU A 11 2.26 13.02 24.32
CA LEU A 11 2.16 14.48 24.16
C LEU A 11 3.33 15.04 23.35
N ILE A 12 4.57 14.58 23.63
CA ILE A 12 5.77 14.96 22.86
C ILE A 12 5.61 14.56 21.40
N LEU A 13 5.11 13.35 21.11
CA LEU A 13 4.88 12.88 19.73
C LEU A 13 3.86 13.79 19.01
N ILE A 14 2.78 14.15 19.67
CA ILE A 14 1.74 15.01 19.09
C ILE A 14 2.29 16.40 18.82
N LEU A 15 2.95 17.03 19.81
CA LEU A 15 3.49 18.38 19.67
C LEU A 15 4.60 18.44 18.61
N PHE A 16 5.56 17.52 18.65
CA PHE A 16 6.62 17.44 17.65
C PHE A 16 6.05 17.15 16.26
N GLY A 17 5.13 16.17 16.16
CA GLY A 17 4.46 15.84 14.92
C GLY A 17 3.70 17.02 14.32
N LEU A 18 3.05 17.82 15.15
CA LEU A 18 2.37 19.06 14.73
C LEU A 18 3.37 20.09 14.23
N ILE A 19 4.43 20.37 14.99
CA ILE A 19 5.46 21.35 14.61
C ILE A 19 6.08 21.01 13.25
N VAL A 20 6.51 19.75 13.06
CA VAL A 20 7.14 19.32 11.80
C VAL A 20 6.18 19.47 10.61
N ARG A 21 4.89 19.12 10.79
CA ARG A 21 3.89 19.21 9.74
C ARG A 21 3.49 20.65 9.43
N MET A 22 3.42 21.52 10.47
CA MET A 22 3.20 22.96 10.26
C MET A 22 4.36 23.58 9.47
N LEU A 23 5.60 23.24 9.83
CA LEU A 23 6.76 23.70 9.07
C LEU A 23 6.70 23.20 7.63
N PHE A 24 6.42 21.92 7.41
CA PHE A 24 6.31 21.36 6.06
C PHE A 24 5.17 22.02 5.27
N TYR A 25 4.01 22.24 5.87
CA TYR A 25 2.87 22.93 5.27
C TYR A 25 3.19 24.38 4.90
N PHE A 26 3.93 25.09 5.74
CA PHE A 26 4.31 26.45 5.47
C PHE A 26 5.12 26.58 4.15
N PHE A 27 5.98 25.62 3.86
CA PHE A 27 6.75 25.58 2.62
C PHE A 27 6.00 24.92 1.44
N ASN A 28 4.91 24.21 1.69
CA ASN A 28 4.15 23.44 0.70
C ASN A 28 2.64 23.64 0.90
N GLN A 29 2.15 24.88 0.70
CA GLN A 29 0.75 25.23 0.97
C GLN A 29 -0.24 24.57 0.00
N ASN A 30 0.20 24.26 -1.22
CA ASN A 30 -0.62 23.62 -2.23
C ASN A 30 -0.54 22.10 -2.11
N ALA A 31 -1.69 21.44 -2.14
CA ALA A 31 -1.76 20.00 -2.23
C ALA A 31 -1.15 19.49 -3.55
N LEU A 32 -0.46 18.36 -3.49
CA LEU A 32 0.04 17.70 -4.68
C LEU A 32 -1.08 16.88 -5.31
N LEU A 33 -1.41 17.21 -6.54
CA LEU A 33 -2.37 16.46 -7.36
C LEU A 33 -1.59 15.61 -8.37
N LEU A 34 -1.86 14.32 -8.39
CA LEU A 34 -1.36 13.38 -9.37
C LEU A 34 -2.52 12.92 -10.28
N ASN A 35 -2.21 12.26 -11.39
CA ASN A 35 -3.23 11.75 -12.32
C ASN A 35 -4.31 10.90 -11.60
N ASP A 36 -3.90 10.13 -10.60
CA ASP A 36 -4.83 9.34 -9.76
C ASP A 36 -5.76 10.22 -8.92
N SER A 37 -5.32 11.40 -8.49
CA SER A 37 -6.10 12.31 -7.64
C SER A 37 -7.39 12.74 -8.33
N GLN A 38 -7.31 13.08 -9.62
CA GLN A 38 -8.46 13.50 -10.39
C GLN A 38 -9.56 12.44 -10.42
N THR A 39 -9.20 11.19 -10.66
CA THR A 39 -10.18 10.09 -10.72
C THR A 39 -10.89 9.81 -9.40
N TYR A 40 -10.26 10.11 -8.25
CA TYR A 40 -10.92 10.07 -6.94
C TYR A 40 -11.86 11.26 -6.74
N MET A 41 -11.48 12.45 -7.21
CA MET A 41 -12.29 13.65 -7.14
C MET A 41 -13.53 13.53 -8.04
N ASP A 42 -13.38 13.01 -9.26
CA ASP A 42 -14.49 12.77 -10.19
C ASP A 42 -15.54 11.82 -9.57
N LEU A 43 -15.09 10.72 -8.94
CA LEU A 43 -16.01 9.82 -8.24
C LEU A 43 -16.67 10.51 -7.03
N ALA A 44 -15.94 11.35 -6.31
CA ALA A 44 -16.50 12.10 -5.18
C ALA A 44 -17.58 13.08 -5.64
N GLU A 45 -17.39 13.74 -6.75
CA GLU A 45 -18.38 14.64 -7.35
C GLU A 45 -19.64 13.88 -7.74
N LEU A 46 -19.53 12.73 -8.41
CA LEU A 46 -20.66 11.86 -8.73
C LEU A 46 -21.42 11.43 -7.47
N ILE A 47 -20.71 10.99 -6.42
CA ILE A 47 -21.34 10.61 -5.15
C ILE A 47 -22.06 11.81 -4.51
N SER A 48 -21.47 13.00 -4.55
CA SER A 48 -22.06 14.23 -4.00
C SER A 48 -23.33 14.65 -4.76
N SER A 49 -23.41 14.35 -6.06
CA SER A 49 -24.62 14.61 -6.87
C SER A 49 -25.77 13.63 -6.59
N GLY A 50 -25.54 12.62 -5.74
CA GLY A 50 -26.52 11.56 -5.42
C GLY A 50 -26.66 10.49 -6.48
N SER A 51 -25.81 10.47 -7.52
CA SER A 51 -25.84 9.46 -8.57
C SER A 51 -24.45 9.10 -9.05
N ILE A 52 -24.16 7.81 -9.12
CA ILE A 52 -22.93 7.27 -9.73
C ILE A 52 -23.19 6.70 -11.13
N LYS A 53 -24.33 7.07 -11.74
CA LYS A 53 -24.66 6.63 -13.09
C LYS A 53 -23.63 7.16 -14.09
N GLY A 54 -23.10 6.28 -14.92
CA GLY A 54 -22.07 6.61 -15.91
C GLY A 54 -20.65 6.54 -15.35
N TYR A 55 -20.48 6.16 -14.08
CA TYR A 55 -19.15 5.91 -13.53
C TYR A 55 -18.49 4.73 -14.23
N PHE A 56 -17.26 4.93 -14.70
CA PHE A 56 -16.53 3.90 -15.46
C PHE A 56 -15.92 2.76 -14.62
N GLY A 57 -16.07 2.78 -13.30
CA GLY A 57 -15.65 1.69 -12.40
C GLY A 57 -14.16 1.65 -12.06
N GLY A 58 -13.40 2.71 -12.28
CA GLY A 58 -11.94 2.70 -12.11
C GLY A 58 -11.48 2.65 -10.67
N ARG A 59 -12.10 3.42 -9.78
CA ARG A 59 -11.71 3.54 -8.36
C ARG A 59 -12.71 2.90 -7.43
N SER A 60 -12.25 2.45 -6.28
CA SER A 60 -13.10 2.06 -5.15
C SER A 60 -13.56 3.28 -4.36
N PRO A 61 -14.70 3.20 -3.64
CA PRO A 61 -15.38 4.38 -3.12
C PRO A 61 -14.74 4.96 -1.86
N GLY A 62 -13.89 4.21 -1.14
CA GLY A 62 -13.48 4.59 0.22
C GLY A 62 -12.84 5.97 0.33
N TYR A 63 -11.93 6.32 -0.58
CA TYR A 63 -11.30 7.64 -0.56
C TYR A 63 -12.25 8.73 -1.07
N SER A 64 -13.01 8.46 -2.11
CA SER A 64 -14.01 9.41 -2.64
C SER A 64 -15.11 9.71 -1.63
N LEU A 65 -15.55 8.72 -0.83
CA LEU A 65 -16.47 8.94 0.29
C LEU A 65 -15.86 9.85 1.36
N LEU A 66 -14.56 9.72 1.64
CA LEU A 66 -13.86 10.63 2.55
C LEU A 66 -13.82 12.04 1.97
N LEU A 67 -13.55 12.22 0.67
CA LEU A 67 -13.59 13.53 0.01
C LEU A 67 -14.96 14.18 0.17
N VAL A 68 -16.04 13.43 -0.10
CA VAL A 68 -17.42 13.91 0.11
C VAL A 68 -17.68 14.29 1.56
N PHE A 69 -17.28 13.45 2.52
CA PHE A 69 -17.43 13.73 3.94
C PHE A 69 -16.74 15.03 4.38
N LEU A 70 -15.62 15.36 3.75
CA LEU A 70 -14.86 16.59 3.95
C LEU A 70 -15.31 17.74 3.01
N GLY A 71 -16.51 17.65 2.44
CA GLY A 71 -17.11 18.67 1.58
C GLY A 71 -16.36 18.90 0.26
N ASN A 72 -15.64 17.90 -0.25
CA ASN A 72 -14.76 17.96 -1.43
C ASN A 72 -13.69 19.07 -1.33
N SER A 73 -13.38 19.53 -0.11
CA SER A 73 -12.37 20.54 0.13
C SER A 73 -10.97 19.90 0.20
N ILE A 74 -10.15 20.15 -0.81
CA ILE A 74 -8.75 19.68 -0.85
C ILE A 74 -8.00 20.10 0.42
N GLN A 75 -8.23 21.31 0.90
CA GLN A 75 -7.61 21.83 2.10
C GLN A 75 -7.98 21.02 3.36
N LEU A 76 -9.27 20.70 3.55
CA LEU A 76 -9.72 19.88 4.67
C LEU A 76 -9.17 18.45 4.59
N VAL A 77 -9.02 17.91 3.38
CA VAL A 77 -8.40 16.60 3.15
C VAL A 77 -6.94 16.60 3.61
N VAL A 78 -6.16 17.61 3.23
CA VAL A 78 -4.77 17.75 3.68
C VAL A 78 -4.69 17.85 5.22
N TRP A 79 -5.52 18.67 5.85
CA TRP A 79 -5.57 18.78 7.32
C TRP A 79 -5.94 17.45 7.98
N PHE A 80 -6.91 16.75 7.42
CA PHE A 80 -7.28 15.42 7.89
C PHE A 80 -6.13 14.42 7.76
N GLN A 81 -5.42 14.41 6.61
CA GLN A 81 -4.26 13.56 6.39
C GLN A 81 -3.10 13.88 7.35
N ILE A 82 -2.86 15.15 7.65
CA ILE A 82 -1.91 15.60 8.68
C ILE A 82 -2.30 15.04 10.06
N LEU A 83 -3.58 15.18 10.44
CA LEU A 83 -4.07 14.66 11.71
C LEU A 83 -3.85 13.16 11.86
N ILE A 84 -4.25 12.37 10.86
CA ILE A 84 -4.07 10.90 10.90
C ILE A 84 -2.60 10.49 10.81
N GLY A 85 -1.74 11.28 10.18
CA GLY A 85 -0.29 11.09 10.18
C GLY A 85 0.32 11.25 11.58
N ILE A 86 -0.12 12.26 12.34
CA ILE A 86 0.25 12.43 13.76
C ILE A 86 -0.25 11.22 14.59
N LEU A 87 -1.50 10.82 14.40
CA LEU A 87 -2.06 9.67 15.10
C LEU A 87 -1.33 8.36 14.75
N SER A 88 -0.89 8.20 13.51
CA SER A 88 -0.07 7.05 13.09
C SER A 88 1.20 6.93 13.94
N SER A 89 1.91 8.04 14.19
CA SER A 89 3.11 8.04 15.02
C SER A 89 2.84 7.58 16.46
N VAL A 90 1.66 7.92 17.00
CA VAL A 90 1.21 7.45 18.33
C VAL A 90 0.94 5.94 18.32
N PHE A 91 0.32 5.40 17.25
CA PHE A 91 0.14 3.95 17.12
C PHE A 91 1.47 3.22 16.94
N TRP A 92 2.41 3.77 16.19
CA TRP A 92 3.76 3.22 16.05
C TRP A 92 4.47 3.12 17.39
N PHE A 93 4.43 4.19 18.18
CA PHE A 93 4.97 4.17 19.54
C PHE A 93 4.34 3.04 20.39
N ARG A 94 3.01 2.88 20.36
CA ARG A 94 2.30 1.83 21.10
C ARG A 94 2.68 0.42 20.62
N ILE A 95 2.85 0.21 19.32
CA ILE A 95 3.28 -1.06 18.74
C ILE A 95 4.71 -1.40 19.19
N LEU A 96 5.62 -0.44 19.18
CA LEU A 96 6.99 -0.64 19.67
C LEU A 96 7.01 -0.94 21.18
N ARG A 97 6.17 -0.24 21.96
CA ARG A 97 6.00 -0.55 23.41
C ARG A 97 5.47 -1.96 23.65
N PHE A 98 4.53 -2.42 22.84
CA PHE A 98 4.06 -3.80 22.89
C PHE A 98 5.19 -4.81 22.64
N PHE A 99 6.08 -4.54 21.72
CA PHE A 99 7.29 -5.35 21.48
C PHE A 99 8.37 -5.14 22.54
N SER A 100 8.02 -4.57 23.71
CA SER A 100 8.90 -4.38 24.87
C SER A 100 10.16 -3.53 24.58
N PHE A 101 10.11 -2.62 23.62
CA PHE A 101 11.12 -1.58 23.53
C PHE A 101 11.00 -0.63 24.74
N ASN A 102 12.12 -0.11 25.23
CA ASN A 102 12.05 0.90 26.28
C ASN A 102 11.37 2.20 25.77
N LEU A 103 11.01 3.07 26.70
CA LEU A 103 10.25 4.28 26.40
C LEU A 103 10.98 5.20 25.43
N ILE A 104 12.27 5.43 25.69
CA ILE A 104 13.12 6.34 24.92
C ILE A 104 13.29 5.83 23.49
N ILE A 105 13.63 4.56 23.31
CA ILE A 105 13.82 3.94 21.98
C ILE A 105 12.51 4.00 21.19
N SER A 106 11.37 3.64 21.83
CA SER A 106 10.07 3.70 21.15
C SER A 106 9.71 5.13 20.71
N LEU A 107 9.98 6.11 21.57
CA LEU A 107 9.76 7.52 21.26
C LEU A 107 10.68 7.98 20.13
N SER A 108 11.99 7.72 20.23
CA SER A 108 12.97 8.14 19.21
C SER A 108 12.70 7.55 17.84
N ILE A 109 12.39 6.25 17.75
CA ILE A 109 12.05 5.61 16.47
C ILE A 109 10.78 6.25 15.88
N SER A 110 9.74 6.45 16.69
CA SER A 110 8.48 7.03 16.21
C SER A 110 8.63 8.48 15.77
N LEU A 111 9.37 9.31 16.51
CA LEU A 111 9.67 10.70 16.14
C LEU A 111 10.47 10.76 14.84
N PHE A 112 11.55 9.99 14.76
CA PHE A 112 12.48 10.01 13.63
C PHE A 112 11.78 9.61 12.33
N PHE A 113 11.13 8.46 12.30
CA PHE A 113 10.49 7.99 11.06
C PHE A 113 9.23 8.76 10.70
N SER A 114 8.45 9.27 11.69
CA SER A 114 7.26 10.09 11.39
C SER A 114 7.60 11.47 10.81
N SER A 115 8.84 11.91 10.94
CA SER A 115 9.33 13.18 10.37
C SER A 115 9.95 13.04 8.98
N PHE A 116 9.91 11.84 8.38
CA PHE A 116 10.46 11.67 7.04
C PHE A 116 9.68 12.48 6.01
N ILE A 117 10.42 13.23 5.19
CA ILE A 117 9.88 14.13 4.16
C ILE A 117 8.91 13.37 3.24
N HIS A 118 9.21 12.14 2.89
CA HIS A 118 8.37 11.35 2.02
C HIS A 118 7.00 10.97 2.67
N ILE A 119 6.93 10.80 4.00
CA ILE A 119 5.67 10.64 4.73
C ILE A 119 4.87 11.94 4.68
N LEU A 120 5.53 13.07 4.99
CA LEU A 120 4.91 14.39 4.95
C LEU A 120 4.39 14.74 3.55
N SER A 121 5.12 14.32 2.51
CA SER A 121 4.72 14.52 1.11
C SER A 121 3.45 13.75 0.76
N TYR A 122 3.31 12.49 1.21
CA TYR A 122 2.06 11.74 1.01
C TYR A 122 0.89 12.33 1.79
N GLU A 123 1.12 12.95 2.96
CA GLU A 123 0.08 13.66 3.69
C GLU A 123 -0.43 14.91 2.95
N HIS A 124 0.40 15.49 2.07
CA HIS A 124 0.02 16.61 1.20
C HIS A 124 -0.45 16.20 -0.19
N THR A 125 -0.46 14.92 -0.49
CA THR A 125 -0.92 14.39 -1.78
C THR A 125 -2.36 13.89 -1.66
N ILE A 126 -3.20 14.21 -2.62
CA ILE A 126 -4.60 13.73 -2.64
C ILE A 126 -4.62 12.30 -3.16
N LEU A 127 -4.24 11.37 -2.27
CA LEU A 127 -4.13 9.93 -2.52
C LEU A 127 -4.47 9.12 -1.27
N ILE A 128 -4.64 7.82 -1.47
CA ILE A 128 -5.00 6.86 -0.40
C ILE A 128 -3.86 6.47 0.54
N GLU A 129 -2.61 6.80 0.20
CA GLU A 129 -1.41 6.25 0.85
C GLU A 129 -1.33 6.60 2.34
N SER A 130 -1.56 7.86 2.71
CA SER A 130 -1.56 8.32 4.11
C SER A 130 -2.66 7.64 4.93
N ILE A 131 -3.84 7.44 4.32
CA ILE A 131 -4.95 6.77 4.97
C ILE A 131 -4.67 5.28 5.14
N ASN A 132 -4.09 4.64 4.13
CA ASN A 132 -3.67 3.24 4.21
C ASN A 132 -2.66 3.03 5.33
N LEU A 133 -1.66 3.91 5.44
CA LEU A 133 -0.65 3.88 6.52
C LEU A 133 -1.31 3.95 7.89
N PHE A 134 -2.25 4.88 8.07
CA PHE A 134 -2.99 5.05 9.31
C PHE A 134 -3.85 3.80 9.64
N VAL A 135 -4.64 3.32 8.68
CA VAL A 135 -5.55 2.18 8.91
C VAL A 135 -4.75 0.89 9.16
N ILE A 136 -3.60 0.69 8.51
CA ILE A 136 -2.70 -0.44 8.80
C ILE A 136 -2.12 -0.32 10.21
N SER A 137 -1.74 0.87 10.66
CA SER A 137 -1.26 1.10 12.02
C SER A 137 -2.34 0.81 13.06
N LEU A 138 -3.58 1.21 12.79
CA LEU A 138 -4.76 0.85 13.59
C LEU A 138 -5.03 -0.65 13.60
N LEU A 139 -4.99 -1.29 12.44
CA LEU A 139 -5.20 -2.73 12.26
C LEU A 139 -4.25 -3.52 13.16
N ILE A 140 -2.95 -3.23 13.12
CA ILE A 140 -1.95 -3.89 13.94
C ILE A 140 -2.24 -3.67 15.44
N ASN A 141 -2.56 -2.44 15.84
CA ASN A 141 -2.88 -2.12 17.23
C ASN A 141 -4.14 -2.87 17.73
N TYR A 142 -5.16 -3.08 16.87
CA TYR A 142 -6.35 -3.85 17.22
C TYR A 142 -6.10 -5.36 17.21
N ILE A 143 -5.25 -5.88 16.33
CA ILE A 143 -4.80 -7.28 16.37
C ILE A 143 -4.08 -7.56 17.69
N ILE A 144 -3.13 -6.70 18.09
CA ILE A 144 -2.41 -6.76 19.36
C ILE A 144 -3.37 -6.82 20.55
N LYS A 145 -4.43 -6.01 20.53
CA LYS A 145 -5.43 -5.94 21.60
C LYS A 145 -6.52 -7.01 21.49
N ASN A 146 -6.43 -7.90 20.53
CA ASN A 146 -7.44 -8.93 20.23
C ASN A 146 -8.88 -8.36 20.06
N LYS A 147 -8.99 -7.15 19.46
CA LYS A 147 -10.26 -6.47 19.19
C LYS A 147 -10.80 -6.87 17.81
N ILE A 148 -11.39 -8.06 17.72
CA ILE A 148 -11.78 -8.71 16.46
C ILE A 148 -12.69 -7.84 15.59
N LEU A 149 -13.73 -7.23 16.16
CA LEU A 149 -14.67 -6.38 15.41
C LEU A 149 -13.96 -5.15 14.82
N LEU A 150 -13.11 -4.46 15.60
CA LEU A 150 -12.36 -3.31 15.11
C LEU A 150 -11.31 -3.70 14.08
N THR A 151 -10.73 -4.91 14.22
CA THR A 151 -9.87 -5.50 13.18
C THR A 151 -10.65 -5.70 11.87
N ALA A 152 -11.87 -6.26 11.94
CA ALA A 152 -12.73 -6.44 10.77
C ALA A 152 -13.08 -5.09 10.11
N PHE A 153 -13.39 -4.05 10.88
CA PHE A 153 -13.63 -2.71 10.36
C PHE A 153 -12.41 -2.12 9.65
N CYS A 154 -11.21 -2.24 10.23
CA CYS A 154 -9.98 -1.78 9.57
C CYS A 154 -9.76 -2.50 8.22
N LEU A 155 -9.94 -3.81 8.19
CA LEU A 155 -9.82 -4.60 6.96
C LEU A 155 -10.86 -4.20 5.92
N THR A 156 -12.09 -3.91 6.34
CA THR A 156 -13.16 -3.43 5.46
C THR A 156 -12.83 -2.06 4.88
N ILE A 157 -12.31 -1.13 5.69
CA ILE A 157 -11.87 0.18 5.21
C ILE A 157 -10.73 0.03 4.20
N LEU A 158 -9.75 -0.84 4.45
CA LEU A 158 -8.66 -1.09 3.51
C LEU A 158 -9.18 -1.60 2.16
N VAL A 159 -10.15 -2.52 2.16
CA VAL A 159 -10.77 -3.03 0.92
C VAL A 159 -11.58 -1.93 0.21
N LEU A 160 -12.28 -1.06 0.97
CA LEU A 160 -12.96 0.12 0.40
C LEU A 160 -12.00 1.14 -0.20
N LEU A 161 -10.82 1.33 0.40
CA LEU A 161 -9.78 2.21 -0.13
C LEU A 161 -9.13 1.61 -1.38
N LYS A 162 -8.88 0.30 -1.35
CA LYS A 162 -8.23 -0.41 -2.46
C LYS A 162 -8.60 -1.89 -2.44
N PRO A 163 -9.37 -2.40 -3.41
CA PRO A 163 -9.80 -3.79 -3.48
C PRO A 163 -8.65 -4.80 -3.47
N PHE A 164 -7.47 -4.38 -3.88
CA PHE A 164 -6.24 -5.16 -3.78
C PHE A 164 -5.99 -5.72 -2.38
N TYR A 165 -6.39 -5.02 -1.31
CA TYR A 165 -6.20 -5.48 0.07
C TYR A 165 -7.12 -6.64 0.49
N MET A 166 -7.93 -7.19 -0.43
CA MET A 166 -8.84 -8.31 -0.15
C MET A 166 -8.14 -9.59 0.34
N TYR A 167 -6.84 -9.72 0.14
CA TYR A 167 -6.04 -10.83 0.68
C TYR A 167 -5.77 -10.70 2.19
N LEU A 168 -5.71 -9.47 2.75
CA LEU A 168 -5.41 -9.23 4.16
C LEU A 168 -6.39 -9.92 5.13
N PRO A 169 -7.73 -9.87 4.91
CA PRO A 169 -8.68 -10.63 5.70
C PRO A 169 -8.32 -12.10 5.87
N PHE A 170 -7.87 -12.76 4.80
CA PHE A 170 -7.49 -14.18 4.85
C PHE A 170 -6.22 -14.42 5.66
N VAL A 171 -5.20 -13.57 5.49
CA VAL A 171 -3.94 -13.65 6.26
C VAL A 171 -4.20 -13.45 7.75
N VAL A 172 -4.98 -12.42 8.12
CA VAL A 172 -5.32 -12.11 9.52
C VAL A 172 -6.23 -13.18 10.12
N PHE A 173 -7.19 -13.68 9.36
CA PHE A 173 -8.08 -14.75 9.80
C PHE A 173 -7.31 -16.05 10.08
N THR A 174 -6.37 -16.42 9.21
CA THR A 174 -5.48 -17.57 9.42
C THR A 174 -4.68 -17.44 10.71
N TYR A 175 -4.16 -16.24 11.02
CA TYR A 175 -3.47 -15.98 12.28
C TYR A 175 -4.37 -16.19 13.49
N PHE A 176 -5.60 -15.67 13.47
CA PHE A 176 -6.54 -15.85 14.56
C PHE A 176 -6.99 -17.31 14.77
N ILE A 177 -7.17 -18.07 13.68
CA ILE A 177 -7.52 -19.49 13.78
C ILE A 177 -6.37 -20.28 14.36
N TYR A 178 -5.16 -20.09 13.82
CA TYR A 178 -3.99 -20.85 14.22
C TYR A 178 -3.70 -20.74 15.73
N ASN A 179 -3.81 -19.52 16.25
CA ASN A 179 -3.49 -19.25 17.66
C ASN A 179 -4.60 -19.67 18.66
N ASN A 180 -5.85 -19.77 18.21
CA ASN A 180 -6.99 -20.12 19.07
C ASN A 180 -8.03 -20.87 18.25
N PHE A 181 -7.80 -22.14 18.03
CA PHE A 181 -8.75 -22.98 17.30
C PHE A 181 -9.90 -23.42 18.20
N ASN A 182 -11.05 -22.75 18.06
CA ASN A 182 -12.30 -23.15 18.70
C ASN A 182 -13.46 -22.84 17.72
N TRP A 183 -14.12 -23.86 17.21
CA TRP A 183 -15.18 -23.73 16.21
C TRP A 183 -16.30 -22.78 16.64
N LYS A 184 -16.73 -22.84 17.91
CA LYS A 184 -17.80 -21.96 18.41
C LYS A 184 -17.37 -20.49 18.41
N VAL A 185 -16.13 -20.21 18.78
CA VAL A 185 -15.55 -18.85 18.76
C VAL A 185 -15.29 -18.38 17.33
N ILE A 186 -14.83 -19.28 16.45
CA ILE A 186 -14.62 -18.98 15.04
C ILE A 186 -15.94 -18.55 14.41
N LEU A 187 -16.99 -19.34 14.50
CA LEU A 187 -18.30 -19.06 13.91
C LEU A 187 -18.95 -17.79 14.46
N LYS A 188 -18.86 -17.56 15.78
CA LYS A 188 -19.54 -16.42 16.42
C LYS A 188 -18.77 -15.09 16.31
N GLN A 189 -17.46 -15.12 16.30
CA GLN A 189 -16.67 -13.91 16.45
C GLN A 189 -15.64 -13.67 15.34
N LYS A 190 -14.94 -14.73 14.87
CA LYS A 190 -13.79 -14.52 13.98
C LYS A 190 -14.20 -14.42 12.51
N LEU A 191 -15.29 -15.05 12.09
CA LEU A 191 -15.76 -14.98 10.70
C LEU A 191 -16.06 -13.55 10.23
N ILE A 192 -16.39 -12.63 11.14
CA ILE A 192 -16.65 -11.23 10.81
C ILE A 192 -15.46 -10.58 10.10
N VAL A 193 -14.23 -11.06 10.38
CA VAL A 193 -12.98 -10.60 9.74
C VAL A 193 -12.96 -10.88 8.24
N LEU A 194 -13.69 -11.91 7.79
CA LEU A 194 -13.86 -12.25 6.37
C LEU A 194 -15.16 -11.67 5.80
N ILE A 195 -16.26 -11.82 6.54
CA ILE A 195 -17.61 -11.50 6.04
C ILE A 195 -17.74 -10.02 5.66
N LEU A 196 -17.31 -9.09 6.53
CA LEU A 196 -17.48 -7.66 6.26
C LEU A 196 -16.65 -7.20 5.03
N PRO A 197 -15.34 -7.51 4.91
CA PRO A 197 -14.57 -7.14 3.73
C PRO A 197 -15.10 -7.79 2.44
N ILE A 198 -15.50 -9.08 2.49
CA ILE A 198 -16.06 -9.79 1.35
C ILE A 198 -17.38 -9.16 0.91
N PHE A 199 -18.26 -8.85 1.85
CA PHE A 199 -19.54 -8.21 1.57
C PHE A 199 -19.35 -6.88 0.85
N VAL A 200 -18.46 -6.03 1.34
CA VAL A 200 -18.17 -4.73 0.74
C VAL A 200 -17.52 -4.86 -0.64
N PHE A 201 -16.60 -5.82 -0.81
CA PHE A 201 -15.97 -6.11 -2.10
C PHE A 201 -17.02 -6.54 -3.15
N ILE A 202 -17.91 -7.46 -2.79
CA ILE A 202 -18.99 -7.94 -3.66
C ILE A 202 -19.97 -6.80 -3.97
N SER A 203 -20.37 -6.02 -2.95
CA SER A 203 -21.31 -4.90 -3.12
C SER A 203 -20.74 -3.86 -4.10
N TRP A 204 -19.46 -3.49 -3.98
CA TRP A 204 -18.84 -2.56 -4.90
C TRP A 204 -18.67 -3.13 -6.31
N SER A 205 -18.32 -4.42 -6.43
CA SER A 205 -18.26 -5.10 -7.72
C SER A 205 -19.63 -5.15 -8.41
N TYR A 206 -20.71 -5.29 -7.62
CA TYR A 206 -22.07 -5.23 -8.15
C TYR A 206 -22.45 -3.81 -8.61
N VAL A 207 -22.05 -2.78 -7.89
CA VAL A 207 -22.22 -1.38 -8.31
C VAL A 207 -21.50 -1.12 -9.63
N ASN A 208 -20.27 -1.61 -9.78
CA ASN A 208 -19.54 -1.51 -11.05
C ASN A 208 -20.26 -2.29 -12.18
N PHE A 209 -20.81 -3.46 -11.88
CA PHE A 209 -21.59 -4.23 -12.86
C PHE A 209 -22.80 -3.44 -13.38
N LEU A 210 -23.54 -2.76 -12.50
CA LEU A 210 -24.69 -1.95 -12.90
C LEU A 210 -24.30 -0.76 -13.80
N ASN A 211 -23.09 -0.21 -13.62
CA ASN A 211 -22.63 0.94 -14.40
C ASN A 211 -21.89 0.56 -15.68
N THR A 212 -21.19 -0.57 -15.69
CA THR A 212 -20.24 -0.90 -16.78
C THR A 212 -20.57 -2.21 -17.50
N GLY A 213 -21.46 -3.03 -16.95
CA GLY A 213 -21.74 -4.40 -17.41
C GLY A 213 -20.71 -5.45 -16.97
N TYR A 214 -19.65 -5.05 -16.22
CA TYR A 214 -18.62 -5.95 -15.75
C TYR A 214 -18.64 -6.10 -14.22
N PHE A 215 -18.70 -7.35 -13.73
CA PHE A 215 -18.63 -7.64 -12.31
C PHE A 215 -17.18 -7.66 -11.86
N VAL A 216 -16.60 -6.48 -11.63
CA VAL A 216 -15.21 -6.27 -11.26
C VAL A 216 -15.10 -5.22 -10.16
N SER A 217 -14.11 -5.37 -9.28
CA SER A 217 -13.85 -4.38 -8.22
C SER A 217 -13.18 -3.09 -8.75
N SER A 218 -12.56 -3.16 -9.93
CA SER A 218 -11.99 -2.04 -10.66
C SER A 218 -11.86 -2.40 -12.14
N THR A 219 -12.24 -1.50 -13.01
CA THR A 219 -12.07 -1.64 -14.47
C THR A 219 -10.63 -1.47 -14.93
N TYR A 220 -9.73 -0.96 -14.07
CA TYR A 220 -8.30 -0.90 -14.37
C TYR A 220 -7.61 -2.27 -14.39
N PHE A 221 -8.30 -3.35 -14.00
CA PHE A 221 -7.67 -4.67 -13.85
C PHE A 221 -7.01 -5.18 -15.14
N GLY A 222 -7.70 -5.09 -16.27
CA GLY A 222 -7.15 -5.54 -17.56
C GLY A 222 -5.94 -4.71 -17.99
N LEU A 223 -6.02 -3.38 -17.82
CA LEU A 223 -4.92 -2.48 -18.12
C LEU A 223 -3.71 -2.73 -17.22
N ASN A 224 -3.91 -2.92 -15.92
CA ASN A 224 -2.83 -3.27 -14.99
C ASN A 224 -2.17 -4.60 -15.36
N LYS A 225 -2.95 -5.58 -15.82
CA LYS A 225 -2.44 -6.89 -16.22
C LYS A 225 -1.56 -6.84 -17.45
N ILE A 226 -1.96 -6.07 -18.47
CA ILE A 226 -1.18 -5.95 -19.71
C ILE A 226 0.13 -5.17 -19.49
N GLN A 227 0.24 -4.32 -18.46
CA GLN A 227 1.49 -3.69 -18.09
C GLN A 227 2.60 -4.71 -17.77
N ASN A 228 2.23 -5.87 -17.21
CA ASN A 228 3.18 -6.97 -16.99
C ASN A 228 3.67 -7.65 -18.29
N CYS A 229 3.05 -7.36 -19.43
CA CYS A 229 3.46 -7.91 -20.73
C CYS A 229 4.43 -6.97 -21.49
N VAL A 230 4.74 -5.78 -20.97
CA VAL A 230 5.49 -4.76 -21.70
C VAL A 230 6.79 -5.25 -22.35
N ASN A 231 7.53 -6.15 -21.70
CA ASN A 231 8.82 -6.63 -22.20
C ASN A 231 8.72 -7.83 -23.16
N PHE A 232 7.51 -8.35 -23.39
CA PHE A 232 7.27 -9.48 -24.31
C PHE A 232 5.93 -9.39 -25.05
N ILE A 233 5.37 -8.17 -25.17
CA ILE A 233 4.09 -7.95 -25.85
C ILE A 233 4.14 -8.29 -27.35
N GLU A 234 5.32 -8.31 -27.97
CA GLU A 234 5.51 -8.79 -29.34
C GLU A 234 5.10 -10.26 -29.53
N LYS A 235 5.04 -11.03 -28.44
CA LYS A 235 4.57 -12.42 -28.41
C LYS A 235 3.06 -12.56 -28.29
N ALA A 236 2.32 -11.47 -28.23
CA ALA A 236 0.86 -11.50 -28.21
C ALA A 236 0.33 -12.14 -29.52
N PRO A 237 -0.77 -12.95 -29.43
CA PRO A 237 -1.40 -13.53 -30.62
C PRO A 237 -1.81 -12.46 -31.64
N ASP A 238 -1.87 -12.85 -32.92
CA ASP A 238 -2.13 -11.90 -34.03
C ASP A 238 -3.53 -11.30 -34.00
N GLU A 239 -4.51 -11.94 -33.38
CA GLU A 239 -5.84 -11.39 -33.14
C GLU A 239 -5.81 -10.09 -32.34
N PHE A 240 -4.75 -9.88 -31.52
CA PHE A 240 -4.51 -8.67 -30.73
C PHE A 240 -3.53 -7.69 -31.40
N ASN A 241 -3.25 -7.81 -32.69
CA ASN A 241 -2.35 -6.89 -33.40
C ASN A 241 -2.78 -5.42 -33.25
N TRP A 242 -4.07 -5.17 -33.15
CA TRP A 242 -4.61 -3.83 -32.94
C TRP A 242 -4.24 -3.22 -31.55
N ILE A 243 -3.91 -4.06 -30.55
CA ILE A 243 -3.37 -3.64 -29.24
C ILE A 243 -1.84 -3.66 -29.30
N LYS A 244 -1.27 -4.74 -29.85
CA LYS A 244 0.17 -4.97 -29.91
C LYS A 244 0.92 -3.86 -30.65
N THR A 245 0.41 -3.43 -31.78
CA THR A 245 1.08 -2.43 -32.64
C THR A 245 1.20 -1.06 -31.97
N PRO A 246 0.13 -0.43 -31.43
CA PRO A 246 0.24 0.81 -30.64
C PRO A 246 1.14 0.66 -29.41
N TYR A 247 1.03 -0.47 -28.72
CA TYR A 247 1.84 -0.71 -27.52
C TYR A 247 3.34 -0.77 -27.86
N LEU A 248 3.72 -1.50 -28.92
CA LEU A 248 5.11 -1.58 -29.38
C LEU A 248 5.64 -0.21 -29.85
N LYS A 249 4.83 0.60 -30.51
CA LYS A 249 5.16 1.96 -30.90
C LYS A 249 5.53 2.80 -29.67
N GLN A 250 4.71 2.79 -28.63
CA GLN A 250 4.99 3.52 -27.39
C GLN A 250 6.18 2.94 -26.63
N ARG A 251 6.34 1.61 -26.64
CA ARG A 251 7.53 0.97 -26.05
C ARG A 251 8.82 1.43 -26.75
N ALA A 252 8.84 1.53 -28.04
CA ALA A 252 10.01 2.01 -28.79
C ALA A 252 10.40 3.45 -28.44
N LEU A 253 9.38 4.31 -28.18
CA LEU A 253 9.60 5.72 -27.81
C LEU A 253 10.06 5.91 -26.36
N HIS A 254 9.64 5.03 -25.45
CA HIS A 254 9.77 5.25 -23.99
C HIS A 254 10.61 4.19 -23.27
N SER A 255 11.25 3.26 -24.00
CA SER A 255 12.17 2.27 -23.38
C SER A 255 13.45 2.92 -22.87
N LYS A 256 13.94 2.42 -21.72
CA LYS A 256 15.26 2.78 -21.16
C LYS A 256 16.04 1.49 -20.90
N ASP A 257 17.31 1.50 -21.24
CA ASP A 257 18.25 0.38 -20.96
C ASP A 257 17.73 -0.98 -21.45
N GLY A 258 17.01 -1.00 -22.58
CA GLY A 258 16.41 -2.21 -23.16
C GLY A 258 15.16 -2.72 -22.42
N LEU A 259 14.68 -2.02 -21.39
CA LEU A 259 13.45 -2.36 -20.65
C LEU A 259 12.30 -1.45 -21.06
N GLY A 260 11.15 -2.07 -21.34
CA GLY A 260 9.93 -1.34 -21.66
C GLY A 260 9.40 -0.58 -20.44
N ASN A 261 9.01 0.67 -20.66
CA ASN A 261 8.32 1.44 -19.64
C ASN A 261 6.90 0.88 -19.42
N PRO A 262 6.52 0.50 -18.20
CA PRO A 262 5.19 -0.04 -17.91
C PRO A 262 4.04 0.92 -18.26
N MET A 263 4.30 2.22 -18.36
CA MET A 263 3.30 3.21 -18.75
C MET A 263 3.01 3.26 -20.27
N CYS A 264 3.71 2.48 -21.11
CA CYS A 264 3.54 2.53 -22.56
C CYS A 264 2.09 2.27 -23.01
N ILE A 265 1.36 1.38 -22.32
CA ILE A 265 -0.05 1.14 -22.66
C ILE A 265 -0.93 2.37 -22.32
N TRP A 266 -0.62 3.08 -21.21
CA TRP A 266 -1.30 4.32 -20.86
C TRP A 266 -1.02 5.41 -21.90
N TYR A 267 0.24 5.57 -22.34
CA TYR A 267 0.57 6.52 -23.42
C TYR A 267 -0.17 6.19 -24.71
N ALA A 268 -0.39 4.92 -25.03
CA ALA A 268 -1.19 4.55 -26.19
C ALA A 268 -2.67 4.94 -26.03
N VAL A 269 -3.22 4.79 -24.83
CA VAL A 269 -4.60 5.22 -24.50
C VAL A 269 -4.72 6.74 -24.57
N ASP A 270 -3.81 7.46 -23.89
CA ASP A 270 -3.85 8.92 -23.80
C ASP A 270 -3.61 9.61 -25.15
N ASN A 271 -2.85 8.96 -26.04
CA ASN A 271 -2.63 9.42 -27.42
C ASN A 271 -3.78 9.07 -28.40
N GLY A 272 -4.88 8.49 -27.91
CA GLY A 272 -6.05 8.18 -28.73
C GLY A 272 -5.86 7.01 -29.70
N GLU A 273 -4.81 6.19 -29.55
CA GLU A 273 -4.46 5.10 -30.49
C GLU A 273 -5.59 4.04 -30.62
N PHE A 274 -6.57 4.04 -29.69
CA PHE A 274 -7.69 3.09 -29.64
C PHE A 274 -9.06 3.71 -29.93
N GLU A 275 -9.16 5.03 -30.15
CA GLU A 275 -10.43 5.75 -30.32
C GLU A 275 -11.26 5.23 -31.54
N TYR A 276 -10.60 4.78 -32.61
CA TYR A 276 -11.23 4.21 -33.77
C TYR A 276 -12.09 2.96 -33.47
N LYS A 277 -11.85 2.28 -32.34
CA LYS A 277 -12.64 1.13 -31.89
C LYS A 277 -13.98 1.55 -31.27
N LYS A 278 -14.16 2.83 -30.94
CA LYS A 278 -15.37 3.35 -30.27
C LYS A 278 -15.79 2.58 -29.03
N MET A 279 -14.81 2.03 -28.30
CA MET A 279 -15.02 1.28 -27.05
C MET A 279 -15.04 2.23 -25.86
N THR A 280 -15.88 1.94 -24.88
CA THR A 280 -15.77 2.57 -23.57
C THR A 280 -14.50 2.08 -22.86
N PHE A 281 -13.98 2.85 -21.88
CA PHE A 281 -12.80 2.46 -21.14
C PHE A 281 -12.91 1.06 -20.46
N PRO A 282 -14.06 0.68 -19.83
CA PRO A 282 -14.24 -0.67 -19.31
C PRO A 282 -14.13 -1.77 -20.37
N GLN A 283 -14.68 -1.54 -21.56
CA GLN A 283 -14.59 -2.47 -22.69
C GLN A 283 -13.14 -2.61 -23.16
N LEU A 284 -12.45 -1.49 -23.33
CA LEU A 284 -11.05 -1.46 -23.77
C LEU A 284 -10.15 -2.18 -22.75
N SER A 285 -10.32 -1.90 -21.46
CA SER A 285 -9.55 -2.57 -20.41
C SER A 285 -9.83 -4.07 -20.36
N ASN A 286 -11.07 -4.51 -20.60
CA ASN A 286 -11.40 -5.93 -20.70
C ASN A 286 -10.64 -6.62 -21.85
N GLU A 287 -10.57 -5.97 -23.02
CA GLU A 287 -9.80 -6.48 -24.16
C GLU A 287 -8.29 -6.51 -23.88
N PHE A 288 -7.75 -5.50 -23.17
CA PHE A 288 -6.38 -5.55 -22.67
C PHE A 288 -6.14 -6.75 -21.74
N GLY A 289 -7.11 -7.05 -20.88
CA GLY A 289 -7.08 -8.22 -20.02
C GLY A 289 -7.02 -9.53 -20.82
N LYS A 290 -7.86 -9.69 -21.85
CA LYS A 290 -7.84 -10.87 -22.73
C LYS A 290 -6.51 -11.01 -23.48
N CYS A 291 -6.00 -9.91 -24.04
CA CYS A 291 -4.69 -9.88 -24.68
C CYS A 291 -3.57 -10.32 -23.70
N ALA A 292 -3.58 -9.76 -22.48
CA ALA A 292 -2.63 -10.14 -21.45
C ALA A 292 -2.73 -11.62 -21.07
N ASP A 293 -3.96 -12.15 -20.90
CA ASP A 293 -4.19 -13.56 -20.58
C ASP A 293 -3.65 -14.50 -21.63
N ALA A 294 -3.94 -14.24 -22.90
CA ALA A 294 -3.44 -15.02 -24.01
C ALA A 294 -1.91 -14.94 -24.13
N THR A 295 -1.35 -13.73 -23.99
CA THR A 295 0.09 -13.49 -24.06
C THR A 295 0.84 -14.21 -22.94
N ILE A 296 0.34 -14.10 -21.70
CA ILE A 296 0.92 -14.73 -20.50
C ILE A 296 0.81 -16.25 -20.60
N LYS A 297 -0.36 -16.78 -20.98
CA LYS A 297 -0.58 -18.22 -21.11
C LYS A 297 0.40 -18.87 -22.09
N ASN A 298 0.63 -18.22 -23.23
CA ASN A 298 1.52 -18.71 -24.26
C ASN A 298 3.01 -18.49 -23.94
N ASN A 299 3.33 -17.57 -23.00
CA ASN A 299 4.70 -17.17 -22.66
C ASN A 299 4.91 -17.12 -21.14
N PHE A 300 4.42 -18.12 -20.41
CA PHE A 300 4.42 -18.13 -18.94
C PHE A 300 5.81 -17.94 -18.33
N GLY A 301 6.86 -18.51 -18.92
CA GLY A 301 8.24 -18.33 -18.46
C GLY A 301 8.71 -16.88 -18.53
N LEU A 302 8.35 -16.14 -19.59
CA LEU A 302 8.67 -14.71 -19.73
C LEU A 302 7.91 -13.88 -18.71
N TYR A 303 6.65 -14.19 -18.47
CA TYR A 303 5.85 -13.55 -17.43
C TYR A 303 6.46 -13.75 -16.04
N ILE A 304 6.82 -14.98 -15.65
CA ILE A 304 7.47 -15.24 -14.35
C ILE A 304 8.79 -14.50 -14.23
N LYS A 305 9.60 -14.46 -15.31
CA LYS A 305 10.83 -13.66 -15.33
C LYS A 305 10.53 -12.17 -15.09
N GLN A 306 9.53 -11.60 -15.76
CA GLN A 306 9.09 -10.22 -15.57
C GLN A 306 8.66 -9.97 -14.12
N VAL A 307 7.83 -10.86 -13.56
CA VAL A 307 7.32 -10.75 -12.19
C VAL A 307 8.46 -10.77 -11.17
N ILE A 308 9.38 -11.74 -11.25
CA ILE A 308 10.44 -11.93 -10.25
C ILE A 308 11.52 -10.85 -10.39
N VAL A 309 11.99 -10.60 -11.61
CA VAL A 309 13.18 -9.76 -11.83
C VAL A 309 12.85 -8.27 -11.79
N LEU A 310 11.65 -7.88 -12.26
CA LEU A 310 11.27 -6.46 -12.38
C LEU A 310 10.19 -6.07 -11.38
N SER A 311 8.99 -6.65 -11.49
CA SER A 311 7.83 -6.21 -10.70
C SER A 311 8.02 -6.42 -9.19
N PHE A 312 8.54 -7.59 -8.78
CA PHE A 312 8.82 -7.88 -7.38
C PHE A 312 9.95 -7.00 -6.83
N LYS A 313 11.03 -6.81 -7.60
CA LYS A 313 12.14 -5.94 -7.21
C LYS A 313 11.69 -4.49 -7.02
N GLU A 314 10.77 -4.01 -7.86
CA GLU A 314 10.29 -2.64 -7.80
C GLU A 314 9.55 -2.34 -6.50
N PHE A 315 8.81 -3.28 -5.91
CA PHE A 315 8.16 -3.12 -4.61
C PHE A 315 9.14 -2.72 -3.50
N TRP A 316 10.37 -3.20 -3.57
CA TRP A 316 11.41 -2.93 -2.57
C TRP A 316 12.17 -1.62 -2.80
N ASN A 317 11.92 -0.96 -3.93
CA ASN A 317 12.40 0.40 -4.18
C ASN A 317 11.61 1.41 -3.34
N ILE A 318 12.03 2.68 -3.42
CA ILE A 318 11.34 3.80 -2.79
C ILE A 318 10.81 4.69 -3.90
N GLU A 319 9.54 5.01 -3.83
CA GLU A 319 8.93 6.00 -4.72
C GLU A 319 9.50 7.37 -4.43
N LYS A 320 10.03 8.03 -5.45
CA LYS A 320 10.57 9.38 -5.30
C LYS A 320 9.43 10.37 -5.42
N VAL A 321 9.20 11.13 -4.36
CA VAL A 321 8.26 12.24 -4.38
C VAL A 321 8.97 13.48 -4.92
N SER A 322 8.39 14.10 -5.95
CA SER A 322 8.88 15.33 -6.55
C SER A 322 8.05 16.52 -6.04
N LEU A 323 8.65 17.33 -5.17
CA LEU A 323 8.08 18.59 -4.70
C LEU A 323 9.01 19.73 -5.11
N ASN A 324 8.48 20.78 -5.72
CA ASN A 324 9.27 21.92 -6.19
C ASN A 324 10.11 22.57 -5.07
N SER A 325 9.53 22.70 -3.87
CA SER A 325 10.23 23.23 -2.70
C SER A 325 11.45 22.42 -2.28
N ILE A 326 11.39 21.10 -2.44
CA ILE A 326 12.48 20.18 -2.11
C ILE A 326 13.51 20.16 -3.23
N ASN A 327 13.05 20.08 -4.49
CA ASN A 327 13.93 20.03 -5.64
C ASN A 327 14.81 21.28 -5.77
N ASN A 328 14.29 22.45 -5.37
CA ASN A 328 15.01 23.73 -5.41
C ASN A 328 15.95 23.96 -4.21
N SER A 329 15.89 23.09 -3.18
CA SER A 329 16.75 23.18 -1.99
C SER A 329 17.76 22.04 -1.95
N ILE A 330 19.05 22.35 -2.13
CA ILE A 330 20.14 21.36 -2.01
C ILE A 330 20.11 20.67 -0.63
N PHE A 331 19.84 21.43 0.42
CA PHE A 331 19.79 20.93 1.80
C PHE A 331 18.65 19.92 1.99
N LEU A 332 17.40 20.28 1.61
CA LEU A 332 16.24 19.38 1.75
C LEU A 332 16.37 18.13 0.88
N ASN A 333 16.92 18.28 -0.32
CA ASN A 333 17.17 17.15 -1.22
C ASN A 333 18.24 16.21 -0.64
N SER A 334 19.27 16.73 0.02
CA SER A 334 20.28 15.92 0.71
C SER A 334 19.66 15.13 1.88
N ILE A 335 18.83 15.77 2.69
CA ILE A 335 18.08 15.08 3.78
C ILE A 335 17.21 13.96 3.20
N LEU A 336 16.46 14.25 2.15
CA LEU A 336 15.58 13.27 1.50
C LEU A 336 16.38 12.06 0.98
N ASN A 337 17.54 12.30 0.35
CA ASN A 337 18.41 11.23 -0.13
C ASN A 337 18.96 10.35 1.01
N ILE A 338 19.32 10.95 2.15
CA ILE A 338 19.74 10.21 3.36
C ILE A 338 18.57 9.37 3.88
N GLN A 339 17.36 9.92 3.97
CA GLN A 339 16.17 9.19 4.40
C GLN A 339 15.85 8.01 3.46
N TYR A 340 15.97 8.20 2.15
CA TYR A 340 15.81 7.13 1.16
C TYR A 340 16.87 6.04 1.31
N PHE A 341 18.13 6.42 1.59
CA PHE A 341 19.19 5.46 1.87
C PHE A 341 18.88 4.61 3.09
N ILE A 342 18.44 5.24 4.20
CA ILE A 342 18.05 4.56 5.43
C ILE A 342 16.89 3.58 5.17
N LEU A 343 15.83 4.03 4.49
CA LEU A 343 14.68 3.17 4.18
C LEU A 343 15.08 2.00 3.27
N ARG A 344 15.91 2.24 2.25
CA ARG A 344 16.40 1.16 1.37
C ARG A 344 17.21 0.13 2.14
N PHE A 345 18.05 0.57 3.07
CA PHE A 345 18.82 -0.31 3.93
C PHE A 345 17.89 -1.16 4.83
N ILE A 346 16.86 -0.56 5.44
CA ILE A 346 15.86 -1.25 6.24
C ILE A 346 15.08 -2.26 5.40
N LYS A 347 14.60 -1.88 4.21
CA LYS A 347 13.88 -2.80 3.30
C LYS A 347 14.75 -3.99 2.90
N THR A 348 16.04 -3.75 2.66
CA THR A 348 17.01 -4.80 2.32
C THR A 348 17.20 -5.78 3.49
N ILE A 349 17.44 -5.27 4.72
CA ILE A 349 17.53 -6.12 5.91
C ILE A 349 16.24 -6.91 6.11
N PHE A 350 15.09 -6.25 6.01
CA PHE A 350 13.80 -6.92 6.17
C PHE A 350 13.64 -8.09 5.17
N LEU A 351 14.05 -7.91 3.92
CA LEU A 351 14.00 -8.96 2.91
C LEU A 351 14.81 -10.21 3.33
N PHE A 352 16.00 -10.00 3.91
CA PHE A 352 16.81 -11.10 4.47
C PHE A 352 16.22 -11.72 5.73
N LEU A 353 15.36 -11.00 6.46
CA LEU A 353 14.70 -11.53 7.65
C LEU A 353 13.49 -12.41 7.32
N ILE A 354 12.88 -12.27 6.15
CA ILE A 354 11.72 -13.09 5.74
C ILE A 354 12.00 -14.60 5.91
N PRO A 355 13.05 -15.18 5.30
CA PRO A 355 13.34 -16.60 5.47
C PRO A 355 13.65 -16.98 6.92
N VAL A 356 14.23 -16.08 7.73
CA VAL A 356 14.51 -16.34 9.13
C VAL A 356 13.21 -16.55 9.94
N TYR A 357 12.21 -15.69 9.75
CA TYR A 357 10.93 -15.82 10.44
C TYR A 357 10.13 -17.03 9.95
N ILE A 358 10.18 -17.35 8.64
CA ILE A 358 9.57 -18.56 8.08
C ILE A 358 10.25 -19.80 8.67
N PHE A 359 11.57 -19.86 8.71
CA PHE A 359 12.30 -20.97 9.30
C PHE A 359 12.00 -21.17 10.79
N ARG A 360 11.94 -20.07 11.56
CA ARG A 360 11.51 -20.11 12.98
C ARG A 360 10.12 -20.72 13.15
N PHE A 361 9.18 -20.37 12.28
CA PHE A 361 7.84 -20.95 12.26
C PHE A 361 7.87 -22.45 11.94
N LEU A 362 8.60 -22.87 10.92
CA LEU A 362 8.71 -24.28 10.52
C LEU A 362 9.28 -25.13 11.66
N LYS A 363 10.26 -24.57 12.42
CA LYS A 363 10.91 -25.25 13.56
C LYS A 363 10.02 -25.28 14.81
N LYS A 364 9.42 -24.14 15.17
CA LYS A 364 8.69 -24.00 16.44
C LYS A 364 7.19 -24.23 16.33
N ARG A 365 6.64 -24.23 15.12
CA ARG A 365 5.20 -24.32 14.84
C ARG A 365 4.37 -23.28 15.59
N GLN A 366 4.91 -22.08 15.81
CA GLN A 366 4.25 -20.97 16.50
C GLN A 366 4.02 -19.82 15.51
N PHE A 367 2.77 -19.48 15.27
CA PHE A 367 2.41 -18.35 14.43
C PHE A 367 2.43 -17.07 15.27
N THR A 368 3.59 -16.47 15.39
CA THR A 368 3.78 -15.24 16.19
C THR A 368 3.25 -14.00 15.45
N LEU A 369 3.07 -12.90 16.18
CA LEU A 369 2.68 -11.62 15.57
C LEU A 369 3.74 -11.12 14.59
N GLU A 370 5.02 -11.32 14.89
CA GLU A 370 6.12 -10.93 13.99
C GLU A 370 6.01 -11.65 12.64
N LEU A 371 5.72 -12.96 12.68
CA LEU A 371 5.50 -13.71 11.44
C LEU A 371 4.28 -13.19 10.67
N LEU A 372 3.18 -12.88 11.35
CA LEU A 372 2.01 -12.26 10.71
C LEU A 372 2.42 -10.97 9.98
N LEU A 373 3.17 -10.09 10.64
CA LEU A 373 3.62 -8.83 10.07
C LEU A 373 4.54 -9.05 8.85
N VAL A 374 5.44 -10.02 8.94
CA VAL A 374 6.31 -10.43 7.82
C VAL A 374 5.47 -10.97 6.65
N LEU A 375 4.49 -11.83 6.93
CA LEU A 375 3.61 -12.40 5.88
C LEU A 375 2.72 -11.34 5.22
N ILE A 376 2.22 -10.35 5.96
CA ILE A 376 1.48 -9.22 5.39
C ILE A 376 2.32 -8.53 4.32
N VAL A 377 3.58 -8.17 4.62
CA VAL A 377 4.46 -7.49 3.66
C VAL A 377 4.85 -8.41 2.50
N LEU A 378 5.22 -9.66 2.78
CA LEU A 378 5.61 -10.63 1.75
C LEU A 378 4.46 -10.92 0.79
N THR A 379 3.26 -11.19 1.31
CA THR A 379 2.08 -11.47 0.48
C THR A 379 1.73 -10.25 -0.37
N THR A 380 1.81 -9.02 0.20
CA THR A 380 1.62 -7.78 -0.57
C THR A 380 2.60 -7.71 -1.74
N SER A 381 3.89 -7.92 -1.47
CA SER A 381 4.93 -7.78 -2.51
C SER A 381 4.78 -8.81 -3.63
N ILE A 382 4.41 -10.04 -3.31
CA ILE A 382 4.17 -11.10 -4.29
C ILE A 382 2.93 -10.81 -5.12
N LEU A 383 1.78 -10.57 -4.46
CA LEU A 383 0.52 -10.34 -5.17
C LEU A 383 0.57 -9.07 -6.02
N GLN A 384 1.23 -8.02 -5.52
CA GLN A 384 1.43 -6.79 -6.29
C GLN A 384 2.24 -7.05 -7.57
N ALA A 385 3.33 -7.80 -7.46
CA ALA A 385 4.17 -8.13 -8.60
C ALA A 385 3.44 -8.97 -9.66
N LEU A 386 2.52 -9.85 -9.24
CA LEU A 386 1.71 -10.66 -10.13
C LEU A 386 0.64 -9.85 -10.88
N VAL A 387 0.11 -8.78 -10.26
CA VAL A 387 -1.05 -8.05 -10.80
C VAL A 387 -0.61 -6.90 -11.70
N VAL A 388 0.43 -6.15 -11.31
CA VAL A 388 0.83 -4.92 -12.02
C VAL A 388 2.35 -4.73 -12.02
N TYR A 389 2.83 -4.04 -13.05
CA TYR A 389 4.19 -3.52 -13.13
C TYR A 389 4.13 -2.00 -13.34
N GLY A 390 4.96 -1.24 -12.61
CA GLY A 390 5.16 0.19 -12.85
C GLY A 390 4.89 1.16 -11.70
N SER A 391 4.17 0.75 -10.66
CA SER A 391 3.94 1.61 -9.47
C SER A 391 4.15 0.85 -8.17
N ASN A 392 4.90 -0.24 -8.21
CA ASN A 392 5.01 -1.18 -7.11
C ASN A 392 5.72 -0.58 -5.89
N ALA A 393 6.66 0.35 -6.07
CA ALA A 393 7.34 1.05 -5.00
C ALA A 393 6.35 1.81 -4.09
N ARG A 394 5.35 2.48 -4.66
CA ARG A 394 4.30 3.21 -3.93
C ARG A 394 3.47 2.29 -3.02
N TYR A 395 3.22 1.06 -3.48
CA TYR A 395 2.45 0.09 -2.68
C TYR A 395 3.19 -0.43 -1.45
N SER A 396 4.50 -0.28 -1.37
CA SER A 396 5.28 -0.66 -0.19
C SER A 396 5.19 0.38 0.94
N PHE A 397 4.88 1.64 0.62
CA PHE A 397 4.85 2.76 1.56
C PHE A 397 4.02 2.51 2.83
N PRO A 398 2.75 2.04 2.77
CA PRO A 398 1.94 1.85 3.97
C PRO A 398 2.48 0.77 4.93
N PHE A 399 3.42 -0.05 4.47
CA PHE A 399 4.01 -1.15 5.23
C PHE A 399 5.43 -0.86 5.75
N GLU A 400 6.00 0.31 5.44
CA GLU A 400 7.37 0.65 5.83
C GLU A 400 7.59 0.61 7.33
N PHE A 401 6.60 1.08 8.11
CA PHE A 401 6.71 1.01 9.57
C PHE A 401 6.72 -0.45 10.08
N ILE A 402 6.03 -1.38 9.43
CA ILE A 402 6.13 -2.81 9.74
C ILE A 402 7.57 -3.28 9.54
N MET A 403 8.16 -2.95 8.39
CA MET A 403 9.55 -3.34 8.09
C MET A 403 10.53 -2.76 9.10
N ILE A 404 10.39 -1.48 9.45
CA ILE A 404 11.17 -0.80 10.47
C ILE A 404 11.05 -1.54 11.82
N SER A 405 9.82 -1.81 12.26
CA SER A 405 9.55 -2.45 13.55
C SER A 405 10.17 -3.84 13.64
N ILE A 406 10.05 -4.66 12.58
CA ILE A 406 10.60 -6.02 12.54
C ILE A 406 12.12 -6.01 12.52
N VAL A 407 12.75 -5.10 11.77
CA VAL A 407 14.21 -4.96 11.73
C VAL A 407 14.76 -4.58 13.12
N PHE A 408 14.19 -3.54 13.74
CA PHE A 408 14.61 -3.13 15.08
C PHE A 408 14.35 -4.22 16.15
N LEU A 409 13.23 -4.93 16.03
CA LEU A 409 12.92 -6.04 16.92
C LEU A 409 13.93 -7.19 16.79
N PHE A 410 14.31 -7.51 15.57
CA PHE A 410 15.34 -8.52 15.33
C PHE A 410 16.70 -8.11 15.93
N ILE A 411 17.11 -6.86 15.73
CA ILE A 411 18.34 -6.30 16.32
C ILE A 411 18.27 -6.39 17.85
N LYS A 412 17.17 -5.92 18.45
CA LYS A 412 16.97 -5.99 19.91
C LYS A 412 17.12 -7.42 20.44
N ASN A 413 16.42 -8.38 19.85
CA ASN A 413 16.35 -9.74 20.36
C ASN A 413 17.64 -10.54 20.19
N ASN A 414 18.48 -10.20 19.21
CA ASN A 414 19.70 -10.96 18.93
C ASN A 414 20.98 -10.30 19.47
N PHE A 415 20.99 -8.98 19.63
CA PHE A 415 22.21 -8.26 20.04
C PHE A 415 22.14 -7.69 21.46
N PHE A 416 20.96 -7.31 21.95
CA PHE A 416 20.84 -6.69 23.27
C PHE A 416 20.36 -7.64 24.38
N TYR A 417 19.60 -8.69 24.07
CA TYR A 417 19.12 -9.64 25.07
C TYR A 417 20.12 -10.78 25.37
N LYS A 418 20.99 -11.16 24.42
CA LYS A 418 22.03 -12.16 24.67
C LYS A 418 23.06 -11.74 25.75
N ASN A 419 23.30 -10.45 25.93
CA ASN A 419 24.27 -9.95 26.91
C ASN A 419 23.79 -10.02 28.37
N ASN A 420 22.50 -10.21 28.63
CA ASN A 420 21.98 -10.29 29.99
C ASN A 420 22.04 -11.73 30.57
N GLU A 421 22.04 -12.77 29.75
CA GLU A 421 22.16 -14.15 30.22
C GLU A 421 23.62 -14.52 30.58
N THR A 422 24.61 -13.87 29.98
CA THR A 422 26.04 -14.12 30.28
C THR A 422 26.53 -13.41 31.54
N ASN A 423 25.79 -12.45 32.08
CA ASN A 423 26.18 -11.73 33.33
C ASN A 423 25.60 -12.35 34.61
N TYR A 424 24.76 -13.39 34.52
CA TYR A 424 24.24 -14.12 35.69
C TYR A 424 24.93 -15.47 35.94
N THR A 425 25.96 -15.81 35.15
CA THR A 425 26.76 -17.04 35.30
C THR A 425 28.24 -16.74 35.59
N LYS A 426 28.51 -15.67 36.34
CA LYS A 426 29.84 -15.46 36.98
C LYS A 426 29.69 -15.18 38.45
#